data_4706d5c4b001a5ba48c5fd8aa6105719
#
_entry.id   4706d5c4b001a5ba48c5fd8aa6105719
#
_cell.length_a   1.000
_cell.length_b   1.000
_cell.length_c   1.000
_cell.angle_alpha   90.00
_cell.angle_beta   90.00
_cell.angle_gamma   90.00
#
_symmetry.space_group_name_H-M   'P 1'
#
loop_
_entity.id
_entity.type
_entity.pdbx_description
1 polymer ?
#
loop_
_entity_poly.entity_id
_entity_poly.type
_entity_poly.pdbx_seq_one_letter_code
_entity_poly.pdbx_strand_id
1 'polypeptide(L)'
;KGLSFLEFNYMIMQAYDFYELFQNYGCNLEFGGDDQWSNMLGGTELIRRKLDKDASAMTITLLLNSEGKKMGKTASGAVWLDPDKTSPYDFYQYWRNVDDADVLKCIRMLTFLPLEEIDKMDSWEGAQLNKAKEILAYELTKLVHGEEEAKKAEEEKEKKQEQIDEAKKKRQ
;
A
#
# COMPACT_ATOMS: atom_id res chain seq x y z
N LYS A 1 0.54 -8.80 27.56
CA LYS A 1 1.61 -7.78 27.65
C LYS A 1 0.98 -6.50 28.14
N GLY A 2 1.56 -5.87 29.18
CA GLY A 2 1.11 -4.55 29.63
C GLY A 2 1.50 -3.46 28.65
N LEU A 3 0.79 -2.33 28.70
CA LEU A 3 1.10 -1.11 27.95
C LEU A 3 2.33 -0.44 28.56
N SER A 4 3.32 -0.09 27.77
CA SER A 4 4.48 0.68 28.24
C SER A 4 4.11 2.16 28.41
N PHE A 5 4.87 2.88 29.25
CA PHE A 5 4.67 4.32 29.44
C PHE A 5 4.78 5.11 28.12
N LEU A 6 5.70 4.71 27.24
CA LEU A 6 5.86 5.35 25.94
C LEU A 6 4.66 5.14 25.03
N GLU A 7 4.13 3.92 24.96
CA GLU A 7 2.93 3.60 24.16
C GLU A 7 1.71 4.36 24.71
N PHE A 8 1.56 4.45 26.03
CA PHE A 8 0.48 5.22 26.63
C PHE A 8 0.57 6.71 26.30
N ASN A 9 1.76 7.32 26.40
CA ASN A 9 1.95 8.72 26.03
C ASN A 9 1.69 8.97 24.56
N TYR A 10 2.09 8.05 23.68
CA TYR A 10 1.83 8.15 22.25
C TYR A 10 0.32 8.23 21.94
N MET A 11 -0.48 7.41 22.59
CA MET A 11 -1.95 7.44 22.46
C MET A 11 -2.54 8.80 22.86
N ILE A 12 -2.04 9.40 23.94
CA ILE A 12 -2.48 10.73 24.40
C ILE A 12 -2.08 11.81 23.41
N MET A 13 -0.87 11.77 22.90
CA MET A 13 -0.37 12.74 21.92
C MET A 13 -1.18 12.71 20.63
N GLN A 14 -1.43 11.53 20.07
CA GLN A 14 -2.25 11.39 18.87
C GLN A 14 -3.71 11.86 19.10
N ALA A 15 -4.30 11.52 20.24
CA ALA A 15 -5.64 12.01 20.61
C ALA A 15 -5.69 13.54 20.67
N TYR A 16 -4.64 14.18 21.22
CA TYR A 16 -4.54 15.63 21.28
C TYR A 16 -4.31 16.26 19.92
N ASP A 17 -3.50 15.63 19.05
CA ASP A 17 -3.30 16.08 17.66
C ASP A 17 -4.63 16.12 16.89
N PHE A 18 -5.46 15.08 17.02
CA PHE A 18 -6.78 15.08 16.38
C PHE A 18 -7.68 16.19 16.92
N TYR A 19 -7.67 16.43 18.23
CA TYR A 19 -8.41 17.53 18.86
C TYR A 19 -7.97 18.90 18.32
N GLU A 20 -6.66 19.16 18.16
CA GLU A 20 -6.12 20.40 17.61
C GLU A 20 -6.46 20.55 16.11
N LEU A 21 -6.36 19.46 15.33
CA LEU A 21 -6.76 19.47 13.92
C LEU A 21 -8.25 19.73 13.73
N PHE A 22 -9.09 19.18 14.63
CA PHE A 22 -10.52 19.46 14.64
C PHE A 22 -10.81 20.94 14.85
N GLN A 23 -10.18 21.56 15.87
CA GLN A 23 -10.43 22.97 16.19
C GLN A 23 -9.90 23.95 15.16
N ASN A 24 -8.68 23.72 14.71
CA ASN A 24 -7.95 24.72 13.90
C ASN A 24 -8.19 24.54 12.39
N TYR A 25 -8.54 23.35 11.93
CA TYR A 25 -8.66 23.02 10.51
C TYR A 25 -10.01 22.40 10.13
N GLY A 26 -10.90 22.18 11.08
CA GLY A 26 -12.20 21.54 10.82
C GLY A 26 -12.08 20.06 10.44
N CYS A 27 -10.95 19.41 10.77
CA CYS A 27 -10.73 17.98 10.50
C CYS A 27 -11.62 17.13 11.42
N ASN A 28 -12.66 16.54 10.87
CA ASN A 28 -13.65 15.77 11.61
C ASN A 28 -13.60 14.26 11.38
N LEU A 29 -12.65 13.79 10.57
CA LEU A 29 -12.42 12.38 10.28
C LEU A 29 -10.92 12.06 10.40
N GLU A 30 -10.57 11.09 11.22
CA GLU A 30 -9.24 10.47 11.26
C GLU A 30 -9.31 9.08 10.61
N PHE A 31 -8.31 8.76 9.78
CA PHE A 31 -8.27 7.55 9.00
C PHE A 31 -6.92 6.83 9.18
N GLY A 32 -6.93 5.52 9.41
CA GLY A 32 -5.70 4.75 9.62
C GLY A 32 -5.86 3.25 9.44
N GLY A 33 -4.79 2.52 9.74
CA GLY A 33 -4.83 1.06 9.80
C GLY A 33 -5.50 0.57 11.10
N ASP A 34 -5.91 -0.70 11.13
CA ASP A 34 -6.58 -1.31 12.30
C ASP A 34 -5.78 -1.18 13.59
N ASP A 35 -4.46 -1.12 13.51
CA ASP A 35 -3.57 -0.95 14.66
C ASP A 35 -3.67 0.47 15.29
N GLN A 36 -4.27 1.44 14.61
CA GLN A 36 -4.46 2.82 15.07
C GLN A 36 -5.83 3.06 15.75
N TRP A 37 -6.72 2.08 15.74
CA TRP A 37 -8.09 2.23 16.23
C TRP A 37 -8.19 2.87 17.61
N SER A 38 -7.45 2.33 18.59
CA SER A 38 -7.48 2.83 19.97
C SER A 38 -6.99 4.27 20.09
N ASN A 39 -5.98 4.66 19.32
CA ASN A 39 -5.43 6.01 19.31
C ASN A 39 -6.46 7.00 18.76
N MET A 40 -7.10 6.65 17.65
CA MET A 40 -8.12 7.49 17.02
C MET A 40 -9.37 7.67 17.89
N LEU A 41 -9.82 6.61 18.55
CA LEU A 41 -10.93 6.69 19.51
C LEU A 41 -10.63 7.62 20.68
N GLY A 42 -9.38 7.67 21.13
CA GLY A 42 -8.93 8.65 22.14
C GLY A 42 -9.19 10.08 21.69
N GLY A 43 -8.94 10.38 20.41
CA GLY A 43 -9.19 11.70 19.80
C GLY A 43 -10.67 12.02 19.68
N THR A 44 -11.49 11.10 19.16
CA THR A 44 -12.95 11.31 19.06
C THR A 44 -13.59 11.57 20.41
N GLU A 45 -13.17 10.80 21.43
CA GLU A 45 -13.66 10.97 22.80
C GLU A 45 -13.19 12.28 23.44
N LEU A 46 -11.96 12.73 23.18
CA LEU A 46 -11.45 14.01 23.66
C LEU A 46 -12.24 15.17 23.07
N ILE A 47 -12.53 15.14 21.76
CA ILE A 47 -13.34 16.14 21.05
C ILE A 47 -14.75 16.19 21.65
N ARG A 48 -15.38 15.01 21.81
CA ARG A 48 -16.72 14.92 22.41
C ARG A 48 -16.77 15.54 23.80
N ARG A 49 -15.79 15.21 24.68
CA ARG A 49 -15.78 15.70 26.05
C ARG A 49 -15.42 17.17 26.20
N LYS A 50 -14.55 17.68 25.34
CA LYS A 50 -14.04 19.05 25.45
C LYS A 50 -14.88 20.07 24.69
N LEU A 51 -15.44 19.68 23.56
CA LEU A 51 -16.12 20.58 22.63
C LEU A 51 -17.62 20.29 22.51
N ASP A 52 -18.11 19.17 23.07
CA ASP A 52 -19.48 18.68 22.87
C ASP A 52 -19.83 18.54 21.38
N LYS A 53 -18.88 18.00 20.61
CA LYS A 53 -18.99 17.79 19.17
C LYS A 53 -18.61 16.36 18.80
N ASP A 54 -19.10 15.91 17.64
CA ASP A 54 -18.81 14.60 17.09
C ASP A 54 -17.66 14.69 16.09
N ALA A 55 -16.76 13.68 16.16
CA ALA A 55 -15.76 13.39 15.18
C ALA A 55 -15.78 11.89 14.88
N SER A 56 -15.32 11.51 13.69
CA SER A 56 -15.35 10.13 13.20
C SER A 56 -13.95 9.56 13.07
N ALA A 57 -13.85 8.24 13.27
CA ALA A 57 -12.64 7.48 12.97
C ALA A 57 -12.99 6.32 12.03
N MET A 58 -12.10 6.01 11.09
CA MET A 58 -12.26 4.88 10.18
C MET A 58 -10.93 4.14 10.03
N THR A 59 -10.98 2.81 10.04
CA THR A 59 -9.80 1.97 9.80
C THR A 59 -9.96 1.12 8.56
N ILE A 60 -8.83 0.76 7.97
CA ILE A 60 -8.72 -0.29 6.95
C ILE A 60 -7.78 -1.38 7.45
N THR A 61 -7.99 -2.58 6.96
CA THR A 61 -7.13 -3.73 7.24
C THR A 61 -5.69 -3.44 6.81
N LEU A 62 -4.73 -3.82 7.65
CA LEU A 62 -3.32 -3.70 7.30
C LEU A 62 -2.99 -4.51 6.05
N LEU A 63 -2.17 -3.93 5.18
CA LEU A 63 -1.64 -4.62 4.01
C LEU A 63 -0.55 -5.60 4.45
N LEU A 64 -0.96 -6.87 4.59
CA LEU A 64 -0.09 -7.99 4.93
C LEU A 64 0.08 -8.88 3.69
N ASN A 65 1.26 -9.51 3.56
CA ASN A 65 1.46 -10.57 2.59
C ASN A 65 0.80 -11.89 3.06
N SER A 66 0.82 -12.92 2.22
CA SER A 66 0.28 -14.26 2.51
C SER A 66 0.89 -14.93 3.75
N GLU A 67 2.10 -14.52 4.16
CA GLU A 67 2.76 -14.97 5.39
C GLU A 67 2.35 -14.16 6.64
N GLY A 68 1.46 -13.17 6.52
CA GLY A 68 1.04 -12.29 7.62
C GLY A 68 2.05 -11.20 7.98
N LYS A 69 3.05 -10.93 7.15
CA LYS A 69 4.03 -9.85 7.34
C LYS A 69 3.58 -8.57 6.64
N LYS A 70 3.89 -7.41 7.24
CA LYS A 70 3.61 -6.10 6.62
C LYS A 70 4.35 -5.99 5.28
N MET A 71 3.63 -5.63 4.21
CA MET A 71 4.20 -5.39 2.88
C MET A 71 5.02 -4.09 2.84
N GLY A 72 5.86 -3.95 1.80
CA GLY A 72 6.74 -2.79 1.64
C GLY A 72 8.07 -2.87 2.40
N LYS A 73 8.28 -3.91 3.24
CA LYS A 73 9.57 -4.19 3.88
C LYS A 73 10.18 -5.45 3.25
N THR A 74 11.34 -5.31 2.62
CA THR A 74 12.11 -6.42 2.04
C THR A 74 13.34 -6.73 2.88
N ALA A 75 14.01 -7.85 2.60
CA ALA A 75 15.28 -8.19 3.25
C ALA A 75 16.38 -7.14 2.97
N SER A 76 16.28 -6.42 1.86
CA SER A 76 17.20 -5.34 1.45
C SER A 76 16.77 -3.94 1.92
N GLY A 77 15.65 -3.82 2.63
CA GLY A 77 15.13 -2.53 3.13
C GLY A 77 13.68 -2.27 2.76
N ALA A 78 13.26 -1.01 2.85
CA ALA A 78 11.92 -0.60 2.47
C ALA A 78 11.84 -0.28 0.96
N VAL A 79 10.66 -0.51 0.36
CA VAL A 79 10.32 0.00 -0.98
C VAL A 79 9.77 1.42 -0.79
N TRP A 80 10.50 2.40 -1.32
CA TRP A 80 10.20 3.81 -1.15
C TRP A 80 9.37 4.34 -2.32
N LEU A 81 8.50 5.33 -2.03
CA LEU A 81 7.81 6.10 -3.07
C LEU A 81 8.73 7.15 -3.71
N ASP A 82 9.81 7.52 -3.00
CA ASP A 82 10.83 8.46 -3.46
C ASP A 82 11.69 7.81 -4.54
N PRO A 83 11.72 8.35 -5.78
CA PRO A 83 12.46 7.77 -6.90
C PRO A 83 13.98 7.78 -6.71
N ASP A 84 14.52 8.64 -5.83
CA ASP A 84 15.93 8.68 -5.51
C ASP A 84 16.36 7.53 -4.58
N LYS A 85 15.40 6.88 -3.90
CA LYS A 85 15.64 5.76 -2.99
C LYS A 85 15.24 4.41 -3.57
N THR A 86 14.16 4.38 -4.35
CA THR A 86 13.72 3.21 -5.11
C THR A 86 13.35 3.69 -6.51
N SER A 87 14.12 3.29 -7.50
CA SER A 87 13.87 3.72 -8.89
C SER A 87 12.47 3.28 -9.35
N PRO A 88 11.83 3.99 -10.29
CA PRO A 88 10.54 3.59 -10.86
C PRO A 88 10.56 2.16 -11.42
N TYR A 89 11.69 1.73 -11.98
CA TYR A 89 11.87 0.36 -12.45
C TYR A 89 11.90 -0.66 -11.30
N ASP A 90 12.66 -0.40 -10.23
CA ASP A 90 12.71 -1.30 -9.07
C ASP A 90 11.38 -1.33 -8.32
N PHE A 91 10.67 -0.19 -8.26
CA PHE A 91 9.32 -0.11 -7.74
C PHE A 91 8.34 -0.97 -8.56
N TYR A 92 8.38 -0.88 -9.90
CA TYR A 92 7.63 -1.73 -10.80
C TYR A 92 7.95 -3.21 -10.60
N GLN A 93 9.24 -3.57 -10.52
CA GLN A 93 9.66 -4.95 -10.30
C GLN A 93 9.21 -5.52 -8.96
N TYR A 94 9.21 -4.72 -7.91
CA TYR A 94 8.69 -5.16 -6.61
C TYR A 94 7.24 -5.63 -6.73
N TRP A 95 6.37 -4.82 -7.31
CA TRP A 95 4.95 -5.16 -7.47
C TRP A 95 4.71 -6.27 -8.49
N ARG A 96 5.56 -6.35 -9.51
CA ARG A 96 5.52 -7.44 -10.50
C ARG A 96 5.89 -8.80 -9.91
N ASN A 97 6.64 -8.82 -8.81
CA ASN A 97 7.15 -10.03 -8.16
C ASN A 97 6.41 -10.38 -6.86
N VAL A 98 5.25 -9.80 -6.59
CA VAL A 98 4.41 -10.24 -5.47
C VAL A 98 3.92 -11.68 -5.66
N ASP A 99 3.63 -12.35 -4.55
CA ASP A 99 3.11 -13.72 -4.59
C ASP A 99 1.73 -13.77 -5.28
N ASP A 100 1.46 -14.89 -5.97
CA ASP A 100 0.19 -15.11 -6.65
C ASP A 100 -1.02 -14.96 -5.70
N ALA A 101 -0.86 -15.41 -4.46
CA ALA A 101 -1.89 -15.30 -3.42
C ALA A 101 -2.19 -13.86 -2.99
N ASP A 102 -1.28 -12.90 -3.24
CA ASP A 102 -1.39 -11.52 -2.79
C ASP A 102 -1.83 -10.55 -3.88
N VAL A 103 -1.67 -10.90 -5.16
CA VAL A 103 -1.82 -9.97 -6.29
C VAL A 103 -3.20 -9.33 -6.35
N LEU A 104 -4.27 -10.11 -6.27
CA LEU A 104 -5.65 -9.59 -6.37
C LEU A 104 -6.05 -8.75 -5.16
N LYS A 105 -5.59 -9.14 -3.98
CA LYS A 105 -5.74 -8.32 -2.77
C LYS A 105 -5.06 -6.97 -2.93
N CYS A 106 -3.83 -6.95 -3.44
CA CYS A 106 -3.10 -5.72 -3.70
C CYS A 106 -3.79 -4.84 -4.75
N ILE A 107 -4.30 -5.43 -5.83
CA ILE A 107 -5.07 -4.69 -6.85
C ILE A 107 -6.29 -4.02 -6.21
N ARG A 108 -7.08 -4.76 -5.42
CA ARG A 108 -8.28 -4.20 -4.75
C ARG A 108 -7.96 -3.09 -3.76
N MET A 109 -6.87 -3.21 -3.02
CA MET A 109 -6.54 -2.28 -1.94
C MET A 109 -5.79 -1.03 -2.42
N LEU A 110 -5.02 -1.14 -3.50
CA LEU A 110 -4.02 -0.13 -3.85
C LEU A 110 -4.26 0.53 -5.22
N THR A 111 -5.17 0.01 -6.04
CA THR A 111 -5.45 0.61 -7.35
C THR A 111 -6.83 1.27 -7.37
N PHE A 112 -7.06 2.10 -8.38
CA PHE A 112 -8.36 2.72 -8.66
C PHE A 112 -9.08 2.05 -9.85
N LEU A 113 -8.71 0.82 -10.17
CA LEU A 113 -9.41 0.04 -11.19
C LEU A 113 -10.87 -0.22 -10.76
N PRO A 114 -11.82 -0.21 -11.71
CA PRO A 114 -13.20 -0.57 -11.41
C PRO A 114 -13.32 -1.97 -10.80
N LEU A 115 -14.11 -2.10 -9.74
CA LEU A 115 -14.28 -3.39 -9.05
C LEU A 115 -14.77 -4.49 -9.99
N GLU A 116 -15.65 -4.16 -10.94
CA GLU A 116 -16.14 -5.09 -11.95
C GLU A 116 -15.03 -5.69 -12.85
N GLU A 117 -13.95 -4.93 -13.07
CA GLU A 117 -12.78 -5.43 -13.79
C GLU A 117 -11.94 -6.34 -12.92
N ILE A 118 -11.77 -5.98 -11.66
CA ILE A 118 -11.03 -6.79 -10.69
C ILE A 118 -11.75 -8.11 -10.41
N ASP A 119 -13.08 -8.08 -10.29
CA ASP A 119 -13.90 -9.28 -10.05
C ASP A 119 -13.79 -10.31 -11.18
N LYS A 120 -13.57 -9.86 -12.42
CA LYS A 120 -13.27 -10.77 -13.54
C LYS A 120 -11.95 -11.50 -13.38
N MET A 121 -11.01 -10.91 -12.64
CA MET A 121 -9.69 -11.50 -12.39
C MET A 121 -9.73 -12.57 -11.28
N ASP A 122 -10.82 -12.68 -10.50
CA ASP A 122 -10.93 -13.68 -9.42
C ASP A 122 -10.86 -15.13 -9.92
N SER A 123 -11.22 -15.35 -11.17
CA SER A 123 -11.12 -16.66 -11.82
C SER A 123 -9.76 -16.91 -12.52
N TRP A 124 -8.83 -15.98 -12.44
CA TRP A 124 -7.55 -16.08 -13.12
C TRP A 124 -6.59 -17.02 -12.38
N GLU A 125 -5.96 -17.91 -13.13
CA GLU A 125 -4.99 -18.87 -12.61
C GLU A 125 -3.73 -18.95 -13.50
N GLY A 126 -2.63 -19.43 -12.94
CA GLY A 126 -1.39 -19.69 -13.67
C GLY A 126 -0.87 -18.48 -14.45
N ALA A 127 -0.81 -18.57 -15.77
CA ALA A 127 -0.28 -17.50 -16.62
C ALA A 127 -1.10 -16.20 -16.56
N GLN A 128 -2.39 -16.26 -16.25
CA GLN A 128 -3.24 -15.08 -16.13
C GLN A 128 -2.89 -14.25 -14.88
N LEU A 129 -2.45 -14.87 -13.80
CA LEU A 129 -1.95 -14.17 -12.61
C LEU A 129 -0.71 -13.34 -12.92
N ASN A 130 0.14 -13.79 -13.87
CA ASN A 130 1.26 -12.97 -14.34
C ASN A 130 0.79 -11.66 -14.99
N LYS A 131 -0.30 -11.72 -15.74
CA LYS A 131 -0.92 -10.51 -16.31
C LYS A 131 -1.50 -9.61 -15.21
N ALA A 132 -2.14 -10.18 -14.20
CA ALA A 132 -2.62 -9.40 -13.05
C ALA A 132 -1.48 -8.69 -12.32
N LYS A 133 -0.32 -9.34 -12.17
CA LYS A 133 0.90 -8.72 -11.60
C LYS A 133 1.45 -7.58 -12.47
N GLU A 134 1.36 -7.70 -13.79
CA GLU A 134 1.74 -6.62 -14.72
C GLU A 134 0.82 -5.41 -14.57
N ILE A 135 -0.49 -5.66 -14.53
CA ILE A 135 -1.49 -4.62 -14.28
C ILE A 135 -1.24 -3.93 -12.93
N LEU A 136 -1.02 -4.69 -11.86
CA LEU A 136 -0.72 -4.15 -10.53
C LEU A 136 0.53 -3.25 -10.57
N ALA A 137 1.62 -3.76 -11.13
CA ALA A 137 2.89 -3.03 -11.21
C ALA A 137 2.76 -1.75 -12.04
N TYR A 138 2.08 -1.82 -13.19
CA TYR A 138 1.84 -0.67 -14.05
C TYR A 138 1.00 0.40 -13.35
N GLU A 139 -0.17 0.02 -12.80
CA GLU A 139 -1.08 0.97 -12.16
C GLU A 139 -0.45 1.65 -10.94
N LEU A 140 0.30 0.92 -10.12
CA LEU A 140 0.98 1.51 -8.96
C LEU A 140 2.16 2.40 -9.37
N THR A 141 2.95 2.00 -10.36
CA THR A 141 4.04 2.84 -10.87
C THR A 141 3.50 4.10 -11.52
N LYS A 142 2.42 3.99 -12.29
CA LYS A 142 1.71 5.13 -12.86
C LYS A 142 1.17 6.09 -11.79
N LEU A 143 0.59 5.56 -10.72
CA LEU A 143 0.04 6.35 -9.62
C LEU A 143 1.14 7.14 -8.90
N VAL A 144 2.31 6.55 -8.66
CA VAL A 144 3.39 7.11 -7.84
C VAL A 144 4.37 7.94 -8.66
N HIS A 145 4.76 7.44 -9.83
CA HIS A 145 5.84 8.02 -10.65
C HIS A 145 5.37 8.62 -11.98
N GLY A 146 4.09 8.48 -12.29
CA GLY A 146 3.51 8.95 -13.55
C GLY A 146 3.52 7.91 -14.67
N GLU A 147 2.70 8.18 -15.68
CA GLU A 147 2.46 7.24 -16.78
C GLU A 147 3.69 6.99 -17.66
N GLU A 148 4.52 8.01 -17.87
CA GLU A 148 5.73 7.88 -18.69
C GLU A 148 6.74 6.91 -18.03
N GLU A 149 6.94 7.02 -16.72
CA GLU A 149 7.85 6.14 -15.99
C GLU A 149 7.29 4.71 -15.91
N ALA A 150 5.97 4.53 -15.79
CA ALA A 150 5.35 3.22 -15.83
C ALA A 150 5.59 2.52 -17.19
N LYS A 151 5.40 3.23 -18.31
CA LYS A 151 5.68 2.70 -19.66
C LYS A 151 7.15 2.35 -19.86
N LYS A 152 8.06 3.22 -19.41
CA LYS A 152 9.50 2.94 -19.49
C LYS A 152 9.89 1.69 -18.69
N ALA A 153 9.35 1.54 -17.47
CA ALA A 153 9.62 0.38 -16.63
C ALA A 153 9.10 -0.93 -17.25
N GLU A 154 7.94 -0.89 -17.89
CA GLU A 154 7.35 -2.02 -18.61
C GLU A 154 8.21 -2.40 -19.82
N GLU A 155 8.58 -1.45 -20.68
CA GLU A 155 9.44 -1.66 -21.85
C GLU A 155 10.84 -2.18 -21.45
N GLU A 156 11.42 -1.65 -20.39
CA GLU A 156 12.73 -2.09 -19.90
C GLU A 156 12.67 -3.55 -19.41
N LYS A 157 11.59 -3.92 -18.74
CA LYS A 157 11.34 -5.31 -18.32
C LYS A 157 11.25 -6.25 -19.54
N GLU A 158 10.50 -5.86 -20.58
CA GLU A 158 10.34 -6.66 -21.79
C GLU A 158 11.68 -6.88 -22.48
N LYS A 159 12.47 -5.82 -22.68
CA LYS A 159 13.81 -5.90 -23.26
C LYS A 159 14.74 -6.81 -22.50
N LYS A 160 14.73 -6.73 -21.15
CA LYS A 160 15.54 -7.62 -20.30
C LYS A 160 15.09 -9.07 -20.40
N GLN A 161 13.80 -9.33 -20.49
CA GLN A 161 13.27 -10.68 -20.66
C GLN A 161 13.66 -11.28 -22.01
N GLU A 162 13.56 -10.54 -23.09
CA GLU A 162 13.99 -10.97 -24.44
C GLU A 162 15.48 -11.33 -24.46
N GLN A 163 16.34 -10.50 -23.84
CA GLN A 163 17.77 -10.78 -23.76
C GLN A 163 18.08 -12.09 -22.99
N ILE A 164 17.33 -12.33 -21.91
CA ILE A 164 17.46 -13.58 -21.11
C ILE A 164 17.06 -14.79 -21.95
N ASP A 165 15.96 -14.69 -22.69
CA ASP A 165 15.43 -15.78 -23.51
C ASP A 165 16.33 -16.07 -24.72
N GLU A 166 16.90 -15.04 -25.35
CA GLU A 166 17.93 -15.20 -26.38
C GLU A 166 19.21 -15.87 -25.85
N ALA A 167 19.66 -15.46 -24.66
CA ALA A 167 20.84 -16.05 -24.01
C ALA A 167 20.61 -17.52 -23.65
N LYS A 168 19.40 -17.90 -23.24
CA LYS A 168 19.02 -19.32 -23.01
C LYS A 168 19.01 -20.14 -24.29
N LYS A 169 18.46 -19.58 -25.39
CA LYS A 169 18.47 -20.25 -26.72
C LYS A 169 19.88 -20.50 -27.28
N LYS A 170 20.82 -19.61 -26.98
CA LYS A 170 22.23 -19.77 -27.43
C LYS A 170 23.04 -20.80 -26.59
N ARG A 171 22.50 -21.25 -25.46
CA ARG A 171 23.14 -22.24 -24.57
C ARG A 171 22.62 -23.66 -24.75
N GLN A 172 21.56 -23.85 -25.55
CA GLN A 172 21.03 -25.14 -26.01
C GLN A 172 21.60 -25.49 -27.39
#